data_e95ed3e4645b556ec80c5cf68dde8496
#
_entry.id   e95ed3e4645b556ec80c5cf68dde8496
#
_cell.length_a   1.000
_cell.length_b   1.000
_cell.length_c   1.000
_cell.angle_alpha   90.00
_cell.angle_beta   90.00
_cell.angle_gamma   90.00
#
_symmetry.space_group_name_H-M   'P 1'
#
loop_
_entity.id
_entity.type
_entity.pdbx_description
1 polymer ?
#
loop_
_entity_poly.entity_id
_entity_poly.type
_entity_poly.pdbx_seq_one_letter_code
_entity_poly.pdbx_strand_id
1 'polypeptide(L)'
;MEFANQNILITGAADGLGLAVSKAFSKKKANLFLIDVNYKKLIQNNISNSNNIECDLSNINSVKSLINKFKIENIYIDILIHNAAVLVPKSFEETTSDYWDEMTNISLNSGFLLSNYAWTNMKKNKKGVIIFVSSRSGIEGFKNESAYCASKHGLEGLMKSLAIEGSTSGIQVFTLTPGMFMNTPMSEKNYEEEYKKKWVDPIELAPAFLKLASGSYQKLSGSHVNAWQLSKEESQ
;
A
#
# COMPACT_ATOMS: atom_id res chain seq x y z
N MET A 1 8.31 20.34 9.87
CA MET A 1 7.65 19.68 8.72
C MET A 1 7.74 18.18 9.00
N GLU A 2 6.60 17.56 9.17
CA GLU A 2 6.49 16.23 9.80
C GLU A 2 7.19 15.09 9.04
N PHE A 3 7.24 15.14 7.69
CA PHE A 3 7.84 14.06 6.86
C PHE A 3 9.05 14.52 6.04
N ALA A 4 9.55 15.73 6.26
CA ALA A 4 10.75 16.22 5.58
C ALA A 4 11.93 15.27 5.86
N ASN A 5 12.65 14.89 4.81
CA ASN A 5 13.79 13.96 4.85
C ASN A 5 13.44 12.49 5.16
N GLN A 6 12.16 12.11 5.22
CA GLN A 6 11.77 10.70 5.29
C GLN A 6 11.58 10.12 3.90
N ASN A 7 12.16 8.96 3.66
CA ASN A 7 12.01 8.19 2.43
C ASN A 7 10.76 7.34 2.51
N ILE A 8 9.78 7.65 1.67
CA ILE A 8 8.48 6.96 1.64
C ILE A 8 8.34 6.22 0.32
N LEU A 9 8.18 4.91 0.39
CA LEU A 9 7.92 4.06 -0.77
C LEU A 9 6.42 3.80 -0.89
N ILE A 10 5.85 4.15 -2.05
CA ILE A 10 4.41 3.95 -2.34
C ILE A 10 4.27 3.13 -3.62
N THR A 11 3.58 2.00 -3.56
CA THR A 11 3.28 1.16 -4.73
C THR A 11 1.89 1.44 -5.28
N GLY A 12 1.69 1.27 -6.61
CA GLY A 12 0.44 1.61 -7.28
C GLY A 12 0.18 3.12 -7.24
N ALA A 13 1.24 3.92 -7.46
CA ALA A 13 1.22 5.36 -7.23
C ALA A 13 0.75 6.20 -8.44
N ALA A 14 0.52 5.57 -9.60
CA ALA A 14 0.11 6.30 -10.80
C ALA A 14 -1.36 6.72 -10.78
N ASP A 15 -2.20 6.12 -9.94
CA ASP A 15 -3.65 6.34 -9.97
C ASP A 15 -4.32 6.16 -8.59
N GLY A 16 -5.61 6.50 -8.54
CA GLY A 16 -6.51 6.20 -7.43
C GLY A 16 -5.94 6.60 -6.06
N LEU A 17 -6.04 5.68 -5.10
CA LEU A 17 -5.61 5.92 -3.73
C LEU A 17 -4.09 6.15 -3.61
N GLY A 18 -3.27 5.39 -4.36
CA GLY A 18 -1.82 5.56 -4.35
C GLY A 18 -1.40 6.97 -4.79
N LEU A 19 -2.01 7.49 -5.85
CA LEU A 19 -1.78 8.86 -6.32
C LEU A 19 -2.24 9.91 -5.27
N ALA A 20 -3.41 9.72 -4.68
CA ALA A 20 -3.94 10.63 -3.67
C ALA A 20 -3.01 10.71 -2.44
N VAL A 21 -2.55 9.56 -1.97
CA VAL A 21 -1.59 9.44 -0.86
C VAL A 21 -0.25 10.09 -1.23
N SER A 22 0.26 9.84 -2.45
CA SER A 22 1.50 10.46 -2.94
C SER A 22 1.42 11.99 -2.94
N LYS A 23 0.30 12.55 -3.40
CA LYS A 23 0.05 14.01 -3.34
C LYS A 23 0.05 14.55 -1.91
N ALA A 24 -0.55 13.81 -0.98
CA ALA A 24 -0.61 14.22 0.42
C ALA A 24 0.79 14.27 1.08
N PHE A 25 1.62 13.24 0.87
CA PHE A 25 2.99 13.22 1.39
C PHE A 25 3.91 14.22 0.69
N SER A 26 3.73 14.45 -0.61
CA SER A 26 4.45 15.50 -1.35
C SER A 26 4.22 16.89 -0.74
N LYS A 27 2.96 17.24 -0.40
CA LYS A 27 2.63 18.48 0.31
C LYS A 27 3.33 18.60 1.69
N LYS A 28 3.67 17.48 2.31
CA LYS A 28 4.40 17.39 3.58
C LYS A 28 5.92 17.34 3.39
N LYS A 29 6.40 17.52 2.15
CA LYS A 29 7.83 17.55 1.74
C LYS A 29 8.59 16.25 2.03
N ALA A 30 7.90 15.12 2.00
CA ALA A 30 8.53 13.80 2.03
C ALA A 30 9.38 13.58 0.77
N ASN A 31 10.40 12.72 0.88
CA ASN A 31 11.15 12.19 -0.25
C ASN A 31 10.46 10.91 -0.74
N LEU A 32 9.86 10.96 -1.92
CA LEU A 32 8.98 9.90 -2.41
C LEU A 32 9.68 8.97 -3.40
N PHE A 33 9.49 7.69 -3.21
CA PHE A 33 9.81 6.62 -4.17
C PHE A 33 8.48 6.04 -4.64
N LEU A 34 8.05 6.41 -5.85
CA LEU A 34 6.75 6.07 -6.40
C LEU A 34 6.90 4.96 -7.42
N ILE A 35 6.24 3.83 -7.16
CA ILE A 35 6.31 2.63 -8.00
C ILE A 35 4.96 2.42 -8.69
N ASP A 36 5.00 2.19 -10.00
CA ASP A 36 3.85 1.73 -10.78
C ASP A 36 4.32 1.01 -12.05
N VAL A 37 3.49 0.14 -12.59
CA VAL A 37 3.71 -0.46 -13.91
C VAL A 37 3.42 0.52 -15.04
N ASN A 38 2.51 1.47 -14.82
CA ASN A 38 2.20 2.53 -15.78
C ASN A 38 3.12 3.75 -15.57
N TYR A 39 4.37 3.60 -15.96
CA TYR A 39 5.40 4.64 -15.84
C TYR A 39 5.00 5.96 -16.50
N LYS A 40 4.39 5.90 -17.69
CA LYS A 40 3.94 7.09 -18.41
C LYS A 40 2.96 7.93 -17.59
N LYS A 41 1.95 7.29 -16.99
CA LYS A 41 0.99 7.95 -16.12
C LYS A 41 1.64 8.45 -14.84
N LEU A 42 2.57 7.68 -14.28
CA LEU A 42 3.30 8.04 -13.06
C LEU A 42 4.05 9.37 -13.23
N ILE A 43 4.81 9.54 -14.32
CA ILE A 43 5.54 10.78 -14.58
C ILE A 43 4.63 11.96 -14.94
N GLN A 44 3.51 11.72 -15.64
CA GLN A 44 2.53 12.76 -16.00
C GLN A 44 1.88 13.39 -14.77
N ASN A 45 1.81 12.69 -13.64
CA ASN A 45 1.26 13.22 -12.39
C ASN A 45 2.10 14.36 -11.78
N ASN A 46 3.34 14.52 -12.19
CA ASN A 46 4.26 15.59 -11.79
C ASN A 46 4.30 15.84 -10.27
N ILE A 47 4.47 14.76 -9.51
CA ILE A 47 4.57 14.84 -8.04
C ILE A 47 5.94 15.40 -7.64
N SER A 48 5.94 16.47 -6.87
CA SER A 48 7.19 17.09 -6.39
C SER A 48 7.93 16.18 -5.39
N ASN A 49 9.26 16.26 -5.40
CA ASN A 49 10.16 15.46 -4.54
C ASN A 49 9.94 13.94 -4.71
N SER A 50 9.68 13.48 -5.93
CA SER A 50 9.49 12.07 -6.21
C SER A 50 10.52 11.49 -7.15
N ASN A 51 10.92 10.26 -6.86
CA ASN A 51 11.64 9.35 -7.73
C ASN A 51 10.62 8.38 -8.32
N ASN A 52 10.28 8.56 -9.59
CA ASN A 52 9.32 7.72 -10.29
C ASN A 52 10.00 6.47 -10.83
N ILE A 53 9.47 5.30 -10.53
CA ILE A 53 10.10 4.01 -10.82
C ILE A 53 9.10 3.09 -11.50
N GLU A 54 9.44 2.63 -12.70
CA GLU A 54 8.70 1.57 -13.37
C GLU A 54 9.05 0.23 -12.73
N CYS A 55 8.05 -0.49 -12.24
CA CYS A 55 8.22 -1.84 -11.75
C CYS A 55 6.91 -2.61 -11.84
N ASP A 56 6.96 -3.72 -12.54
CA ASP A 56 5.86 -4.68 -12.59
C ASP A 56 5.93 -5.59 -11.36
N LEU A 57 4.99 -5.41 -10.44
CA LEU A 57 4.91 -6.18 -9.20
C LEU A 57 4.36 -7.60 -9.41
N SER A 58 3.78 -7.92 -10.57
CA SER A 58 3.40 -9.28 -10.92
C SER A 58 4.63 -10.14 -11.21
N ASN A 59 5.72 -9.51 -11.64
CA ASN A 59 6.99 -10.14 -11.91
C ASN A 59 7.95 -10.00 -10.71
N ILE A 60 8.06 -11.05 -9.93
CA ILE A 60 8.92 -11.07 -8.73
C ILE A 60 10.39 -10.77 -9.02
N ASN A 61 10.89 -11.09 -10.22
CA ASN A 61 12.25 -10.74 -10.59
C ASN A 61 12.42 -9.24 -10.80
N SER A 62 11.40 -8.53 -11.30
CA SER A 62 11.40 -7.06 -11.37
C SER A 62 11.51 -6.44 -9.98
N VAL A 63 10.75 -6.97 -9.00
CA VAL A 63 10.81 -6.52 -7.60
C VAL A 63 12.19 -6.75 -7.00
N LYS A 64 12.77 -7.95 -7.20
CA LYS A 64 14.13 -8.27 -6.73
C LYS A 64 15.19 -7.35 -7.37
N SER A 65 15.06 -7.06 -8.66
CA SER A 65 15.97 -6.15 -9.39
C SER A 65 15.87 -4.72 -8.82
N LEU A 66 14.68 -4.23 -8.53
CA LEU A 66 14.46 -2.94 -7.88
C LEU A 66 15.12 -2.89 -6.48
N ILE A 67 14.93 -3.93 -5.68
CA ILE A 67 15.54 -4.03 -4.34
C ILE A 67 17.08 -4.03 -4.46
N ASN A 68 17.63 -4.73 -5.44
CA ASN A 68 19.08 -4.72 -5.67
C ASN A 68 19.59 -3.34 -6.07
N LYS A 69 18.85 -2.61 -6.92
CA LYS A 69 19.16 -1.23 -7.26
C LYS A 69 19.18 -0.35 -5.99
N PHE A 70 18.16 -0.45 -5.15
CA PHE A 70 18.11 0.30 -3.89
C PHE A 70 19.29 0.00 -2.96
N LYS A 71 19.72 -1.27 -2.89
CA LYS A 71 20.90 -1.66 -2.11
C LYS A 71 22.19 -1.03 -2.65
N ILE A 72 22.38 -1.03 -3.96
CA ILE A 72 23.57 -0.44 -4.63
C ILE A 72 23.60 1.08 -4.42
N GLU A 73 22.46 1.73 -4.54
CA GLU A 73 22.32 3.19 -4.39
C GLU A 73 22.20 3.64 -2.92
N ASN A 74 22.27 2.70 -1.96
CA ASN A 74 22.09 2.95 -0.52
C ASN A 74 20.79 3.72 -0.18
N ILE A 75 19.70 3.40 -0.88
CA ILE A 75 18.38 3.97 -0.63
C ILE A 75 17.74 3.21 0.54
N TYR A 76 17.44 3.89 1.61
CA TYR A 76 16.73 3.33 2.77
C TYR A 76 15.29 3.82 2.78
N ILE A 77 14.37 2.98 3.24
CA ILE A 77 12.94 3.28 3.31
C ILE A 77 12.53 3.41 4.78
N ASP A 78 12.01 4.56 5.16
CA ASP A 78 11.51 4.85 6.50
C ASP A 78 10.05 4.48 6.65
N ILE A 79 9.26 4.64 5.56
CA ILE A 79 7.83 4.33 5.52
C ILE A 79 7.53 3.57 4.23
N LEU A 80 6.90 2.41 4.36
CA LEU A 80 6.38 1.64 3.23
C LEU A 80 4.86 1.71 3.19
N ILE A 81 4.30 2.15 2.07
CA ILE A 81 2.86 2.09 1.77
C ILE A 81 2.67 1.17 0.58
N HIS A 82 2.34 -0.08 0.87
CA HIS A 82 2.08 -1.08 -0.15
C HIS A 82 0.59 -1.05 -0.52
N ASN A 83 0.29 -0.28 -1.58
CA ASN A 83 -1.07 -0.01 -2.04
C ASN A 83 -1.43 -0.76 -3.33
N ALA A 84 -0.45 -1.15 -4.14
CA ALA A 84 -0.71 -1.80 -5.42
C ALA A 84 -1.58 -3.05 -5.27
N ALA A 85 -2.62 -3.11 -6.08
CA ALA A 85 -3.53 -4.24 -6.16
C ALA A 85 -4.24 -4.24 -7.51
N VAL A 86 -4.71 -5.40 -7.93
CA VAL A 86 -5.60 -5.58 -9.08
C VAL A 86 -6.78 -6.41 -8.61
N LEU A 87 -7.97 -6.08 -9.07
CA LEU A 87 -9.18 -6.86 -8.86
C LEU A 87 -9.83 -7.11 -10.21
N VAL A 88 -9.84 -8.35 -10.64
CA VAL A 88 -10.58 -8.83 -11.80
C VAL A 88 -11.36 -10.06 -11.33
N PRO A 89 -12.67 -9.94 -11.06
CA PRO A 89 -13.47 -11.07 -10.60
C PRO A 89 -13.45 -12.23 -11.61
N LYS A 90 -13.17 -13.43 -11.12
CA LYS A 90 -13.21 -14.69 -11.88
C LYS A 90 -13.82 -15.79 -11.03
N SER A 91 -14.63 -16.66 -11.65
CA SER A 91 -15.09 -17.86 -10.96
C SER A 91 -13.89 -18.74 -10.57
N PHE A 92 -14.09 -19.63 -9.60
CA PHE A 92 -12.99 -20.48 -9.15
C PHE A 92 -12.50 -21.41 -10.26
N GLU A 93 -13.39 -21.89 -11.11
CA GLU A 93 -13.06 -22.73 -12.26
C GLU A 93 -12.24 -21.99 -13.34
N GLU A 94 -12.42 -20.66 -13.46
CA GLU A 94 -11.69 -19.83 -14.40
C GLU A 94 -10.38 -19.26 -13.83
N THR A 95 -10.14 -19.49 -12.54
CA THR A 95 -8.92 -19.03 -11.87
C THR A 95 -7.76 -19.97 -12.23
N THR A 96 -6.98 -19.56 -13.23
CA THR A 96 -5.77 -20.29 -13.65
C THR A 96 -4.61 -20.06 -12.65
N SER A 97 -3.58 -20.92 -12.70
CA SER A 97 -2.35 -20.72 -11.92
C SER A 97 -1.69 -19.37 -12.22
N ASP A 98 -1.60 -18.98 -13.49
CA ASP A 98 -0.97 -17.72 -13.87
C ASP A 98 -1.72 -16.51 -13.30
N TYR A 99 -3.06 -16.56 -13.33
CA TYR A 99 -3.88 -15.51 -12.72
C TYR A 99 -3.73 -15.47 -11.19
N TRP A 100 -3.68 -16.65 -10.56
CA TRP A 100 -3.40 -16.77 -9.14
C TRP A 100 -2.04 -16.15 -8.76
N ASP A 101 -1.00 -16.50 -9.52
CA ASP A 101 0.36 -16.00 -9.31
C ASP A 101 0.42 -14.48 -9.52
N GLU A 102 -0.22 -13.95 -10.57
CA GLU A 102 -0.32 -12.50 -10.78
C GLU A 102 -0.91 -11.78 -9.56
N MET A 103 -2.07 -12.23 -9.08
CA MET A 103 -2.76 -11.62 -7.94
C MET A 103 -1.95 -11.68 -6.65
N THR A 104 -1.37 -12.84 -6.37
CA THR A 104 -0.56 -13.05 -5.16
C THR A 104 0.77 -12.31 -5.25
N ASN A 105 1.38 -12.24 -6.42
CA ASN A 105 2.63 -11.51 -6.62
C ASN A 105 2.44 -10.01 -6.43
N ILE A 106 1.40 -9.42 -7.05
CA ILE A 106 1.15 -7.98 -6.94
C ILE A 106 0.87 -7.57 -5.50
N SER A 107 0.04 -8.31 -4.78
CA SER A 107 -0.42 -7.89 -3.45
C SER A 107 0.47 -8.45 -2.33
N LEU A 108 0.68 -9.77 -2.27
CA LEU A 108 1.28 -10.41 -1.12
C LEU A 108 2.81 -10.56 -1.25
N ASN A 109 3.29 -11.19 -2.33
CA ASN A 109 4.71 -11.50 -2.46
C ASN A 109 5.57 -10.23 -2.60
N SER A 110 5.12 -9.24 -3.39
CA SER A 110 5.82 -7.95 -3.49
C SER A 110 5.77 -7.18 -2.16
N GLY A 111 4.63 -7.22 -1.46
CA GLY A 111 4.49 -6.63 -0.14
C GLY A 111 5.48 -7.21 0.87
N PHE A 112 5.62 -8.54 0.88
CA PHE A 112 6.63 -9.22 1.68
C PHE A 112 8.06 -8.79 1.30
N LEU A 113 8.42 -8.82 0.02
CA LEU A 113 9.77 -8.49 -0.42
C LEU A 113 10.17 -7.05 -0.10
N LEU A 114 9.27 -6.10 -0.35
CA LEU A 114 9.53 -4.68 -0.08
C LEU A 114 9.60 -4.39 1.42
N SER A 115 8.74 -5.01 2.23
CA SER A 115 8.79 -4.87 3.69
C SER A 115 10.05 -5.51 4.26
N ASN A 116 10.47 -6.68 3.79
CA ASN A 116 11.72 -7.33 4.20
C ASN A 116 12.94 -6.45 3.90
N TYR A 117 12.96 -5.79 2.74
CA TYR A 117 14.00 -4.84 2.41
C TYR A 117 14.04 -3.63 3.35
N ALA A 118 12.90 -2.99 3.59
CA ALA A 118 12.79 -1.84 4.47
C ALA A 118 13.12 -2.19 5.93
N TRP A 119 12.76 -3.39 6.35
CA TRP A 119 12.87 -3.90 7.73
C TRP A 119 14.25 -3.74 8.34
N THR A 120 15.29 -4.09 7.59
CA THR A 120 16.67 -4.07 8.10
C THR A 120 17.07 -2.68 8.56
N ASN A 121 16.76 -1.65 7.77
CA ASN A 121 17.07 -0.27 8.14
C ASN A 121 16.15 0.25 9.24
N MET A 122 14.84 -0.05 9.18
CA MET A 122 13.89 0.31 10.22
C MET A 122 14.30 -0.25 11.58
N LYS A 123 14.73 -1.51 11.61
CA LYS A 123 15.24 -2.17 12.84
C LYS A 123 16.50 -1.50 13.37
N LYS A 124 17.46 -1.19 12.50
CA LYS A 124 18.70 -0.48 12.86
C LYS A 124 18.42 0.89 13.47
N ASN A 125 17.47 1.62 12.88
CA ASN A 125 17.11 2.98 13.32
C ASN A 125 16.09 2.98 14.47
N LYS A 126 15.60 1.80 14.88
CA LYS A 126 14.52 1.65 15.87
C LYS A 126 13.29 2.50 15.57
N LYS A 127 12.99 2.65 14.30
CA LYS A 127 11.89 3.46 13.79
C LYS A 127 11.50 3.00 12.39
N GLY A 128 10.22 2.80 12.14
CA GLY A 128 9.69 2.49 10.82
C GLY A 128 8.19 2.34 10.84
N VAL A 129 7.56 2.54 9.68
CA VAL A 129 6.12 2.31 9.51
C VAL A 129 5.87 1.54 8.22
N ILE A 130 5.06 0.48 8.32
CA ILE A 130 4.59 -0.30 7.17
C ILE A 130 3.07 -0.27 7.16
N ILE A 131 2.50 0.15 6.05
CA ILE A 131 1.06 0.18 5.82
C ILE A 131 0.75 -0.68 4.59
N PHE A 132 0.05 -1.78 4.78
CA PHE A 132 -0.51 -2.58 3.70
C PHE A 132 -1.94 -2.14 3.43
N VAL A 133 -2.23 -1.72 2.21
CA VAL A 133 -3.62 -1.43 1.82
C VAL A 133 -4.35 -2.75 1.60
N SER A 134 -5.23 -3.05 2.52
CA SER A 134 -6.08 -4.23 2.54
C SER A 134 -7.47 -3.92 1.95
N SER A 135 -8.45 -4.71 2.28
CA SER A 135 -9.83 -4.63 1.82
C SER A 135 -10.72 -5.37 2.81
N ARG A 136 -12.05 -5.23 2.67
CA ARG A 136 -13.00 -6.17 3.27
C ARG A 136 -12.69 -7.62 2.84
N SER A 137 -12.19 -7.80 1.61
CA SER A 137 -11.72 -9.09 1.10
C SER A 137 -10.50 -9.66 1.83
N GLY A 138 -9.92 -8.94 2.77
CA GLY A 138 -8.88 -9.44 3.68
C GLY A 138 -9.42 -10.04 4.98
N ILE A 139 -10.71 -9.87 5.27
CA ILE A 139 -11.39 -10.37 6.49
C ILE A 139 -12.69 -11.12 6.19
N GLU A 140 -13.20 -11.01 4.98
CA GLU A 140 -14.42 -11.69 4.49
C GLU A 140 -14.14 -12.36 3.15
N GLY A 141 -14.92 -13.37 2.79
CA GLY A 141 -14.91 -14.00 1.46
C GLY A 141 -15.91 -13.34 0.52
N PHE A 142 -15.53 -13.19 -0.76
CA PHE A 142 -16.42 -12.69 -1.81
C PHE A 142 -16.46 -13.64 -3.00
N LYS A 143 -17.65 -13.75 -3.62
CA LYS A 143 -17.84 -14.56 -4.82
C LYS A 143 -16.93 -14.05 -5.94
N ASN A 144 -16.30 -14.96 -6.67
CA ASN A 144 -15.40 -14.67 -7.79
C ASN A 144 -14.12 -13.89 -7.44
N GLU A 145 -13.73 -13.82 -6.16
CA GLU A 145 -12.55 -13.10 -5.69
C GLU A 145 -11.56 -14.02 -4.94
N SER A 146 -11.51 -15.32 -5.25
CA SER A 146 -10.71 -16.28 -4.49
C SER A 146 -9.23 -15.88 -4.36
N ALA A 147 -8.57 -15.53 -5.47
CA ALA A 147 -7.15 -15.10 -5.47
C ALA A 147 -6.96 -13.76 -4.76
N TYR A 148 -7.89 -12.82 -4.95
CA TYR A 148 -7.83 -11.51 -4.31
C TYR A 148 -8.05 -11.63 -2.79
N CYS A 149 -9.07 -12.35 -2.35
CA CYS A 149 -9.32 -12.62 -0.94
C CYS A 149 -8.12 -13.31 -0.28
N ALA A 150 -7.56 -14.36 -0.91
CA ALA A 150 -6.38 -15.04 -0.39
C ALA A 150 -5.19 -14.10 -0.21
N SER A 151 -4.93 -13.25 -1.21
CA SER A 151 -3.84 -12.25 -1.14
C SER A 151 -4.05 -11.26 -0.01
N LYS A 152 -5.28 -10.74 0.15
CA LYS A 152 -5.58 -9.75 1.19
C LYS A 152 -5.60 -10.37 2.59
N HIS A 153 -6.12 -11.59 2.77
CA HIS A 153 -5.97 -12.34 4.03
C HIS A 153 -4.50 -12.64 4.35
N GLY A 154 -3.69 -12.95 3.33
CA GLY A 154 -2.24 -13.11 3.49
C GLY A 154 -1.57 -11.84 4.03
N LEU A 155 -1.95 -10.66 3.55
CA LEU A 155 -1.45 -9.38 4.08
C LEU A 155 -1.86 -9.16 5.54
N GLU A 156 -3.09 -9.55 5.94
CA GLU A 156 -3.53 -9.46 7.34
C GLU A 156 -2.68 -10.36 8.26
N GLY A 157 -2.36 -11.57 7.80
CA GLY A 157 -1.48 -12.50 8.53
C GLY A 157 -0.06 -11.95 8.63
N LEU A 158 0.49 -11.47 7.52
CA LEU A 158 1.83 -10.87 7.45
C LEU A 158 1.94 -9.66 8.38
N MET A 159 0.97 -8.75 8.33
CA MET A 159 0.90 -7.57 9.18
C MET A 159 0.96 -7.93 10.67
N LYS A 160 0.12 -8.88 11.11
CA LYS A 160 0.06 -9.31 12.52
C LYS A 160 1.40 -9.84 13.02
N SER A 161 2.05 -10.69 12.22
CA SER A 161 3.37 -11.24 12.55
C SER A 161 4.42 -10.13 12.65
N LEU A 162 4.52 -9.28 11.62
CA LEU A 162 5.49 -8.18 11.58
C LEU A 162 5.27 -7.16 12.71
N ALA A 163 4.03 -6.90 13.10
CA ALA A 163 3.73 -5.99 14.22
C ALA A 163 4.26 -6.52 15.56
N ILE A 164 4.13 -7.83 15.79
CA ILE A 164 4.69 -8.47 16.98
C ILE A 164 6.21 -8.40 16.96
N GLU A 165 6.85 -8.77 15.86
CA GLU A 165 8.31 -8.76 15.71
C GLU A 165 8.90 -7.34 15.79
N GLY A 166 8.18 -6.35 15.24
CA GLY A 166 8.60 -4.94 15.19
C GLY A 166 8.44 -4.19 16.50
N SER A 167 7.62 -4.69 17.41
CA SER A 167 7.20 -3.98 18.63
C SER A 167 8.37 -3.51 19.50
N THR A 168 9.41 -4.34 19.66
CA THR A 168 10.63 -4.02 20.43
C THR A 168 11.64 -3.18 19.67
N SER A 169 11.42 -2.99 18.36
CA SER A 169 12.31 -2.27 17.46
C SER A 169 11.72 -0.93 16.96
N GLY A 170 10.62 -0.47 17.56
CA GLY A 170 9.96 0.77 17.17
C GLY A 170 9.35 0.75 15.76
N ILE A 171 9.09 -0.43 15.20
CA ILE A 171 8.46 -0.60 13.89
C ILE A 171 6.96 -0.82 14.11
N GLN A 172 6.15 0.00 13.44
CA GLN A 172 4.69 -0.12 13.46
C GLN A 172 4.20 -0.69 12.13
N VAL A 173 3.30 -1.65 12.18
CA VAL A 173 2.77 -2.30 10.99
C VAL A 173 1.24 -2.34 11.05
N PHE A 174 0.61 -1.92 9.97
CA PHE A 174 -0.85 -1.81 9.87
C PHE A 174 -1.33 -2.45 8.57
N THR A 175 -2.53 -3.01 8.59
CA THR A 175 -3.36 -3.07 7.40
C THR A 175 -4.38 -1.94 7.44
N LEU A 176 -4.72 -1.40 6.26
CA LEU A 176 -5.67 -0.31 6.15
C LEU A 176 -6.67 -0.63 5.03
N THR A 177 -7.96 -0.67 5.39
CA THR A 177 -9.05 -0.75 4.42
C THR A 177 -9.61 0.64 4.13
N PRO A 178 -10.00 0.96 2.88
CA PRO A 178 -10.63 2.23 2.56
C PRO A 178 -11.84 2.58 3.43
N GLY A 179 -12.70 1.60 3.72
CA GLY A 179 -13.92 1.78 4.53
C GLY A 179 -15.07 2.46 3.78
N MET A 180 -14.80 2.99 2.59
CA MET A 180 -15.79 3.59 1.67
C MET A 180 -15.49 3.17 0.23
N PHE A 181 -16.51 3.27 -0.63
CA PHE A 181 -16.31 3.17 -2.07
C PHE A 181 -15.57 4.42 -2.56
N MET A 182 -14.51 4.20 -3.33
CA MET A 182 -13.67 5.29 -3.85
C MET A 182 -13.89 5.46 -5.35
N ASN A 183 -13.82 6.70 -5.82
CA ASN A 183 -13.76 6.99 -7.25
C ASN A 183 -12.34 6.65 -7.78
N THR A 184 -12.18 5.43 -8.28
CA THR A 184 -10.91 4.94 -8.82
C THR A 184 -11.16 4.12 -10.09
N PRO A 185 -10.17 4.00 -10.99
CA PRO A 185 -10.30 3.15 -12.17
C PRO A 185 -10.61 1.67 -11.85
N MET A 186 -10.13 1.17 -10.71
CA MET A 186 -10.47 -0.17 -10.23
C MET A 186 -11.95 -0.25 -9.85
N SER A 187 -12.47 0.75 -9.16
CA SER A 187 -13.87 0.79 -8.76
C SER A 187 -14.80 0.90 -9.96
N GLU A 188 -14.44 1.73 -10.95
CA GLU A 188 -15.22 1.87 -12.20
C GLU A 188 -15.38 0.58 -12.98
N LYS A 189 -14.36 -0.30 -12.92
CA LYS A 189 -14.39 -1.59 -13.61
C LYS A 189 -15.19 -2.67 -12.87
N ASN A 190 -15.30 -2.55 -11.52
CA ASN A 190 -15.76 -3.66 -10.69
C ASN A 190 -17.08 -3.39 -9.95
N TYR A 191 -17.56 -2.14 -9.93
CA TYR A 191 -18.81 -1.81 -9.21
C TYR A 191 -19.85 -1.23 -10.13
N GLU A 192 -21.12 -1.56 -9.86
CA GLU A 192 -22.28 -1.10 -10.60
C GLU A 192 -22.53 0.41 -10.40
N GLU A 193 -23.25 1.03 -11.35
CA GLU A 193 -23.55 2.46 -11.34
C GLU A 193 -24.24 2.96 -10.07
N GLU A 194 -25.04 2.10 -9.40
CA GLU A 194 -25.72 2.47 -8.16
C GLU A 194 -24.77 2.82 -7.02
N TYR A 195 -23.56 2.22 -6.99
CA TYR A 195 -22.53 2.49 -5.99
C TYR A 195 -21.79 3.80 -6.23
N LYS A 196 -21.80 4.31 -7.47
CA LYS A 196 -21.10 5.56 -7.84
C LYS A 196 -21.60 6.77 -7.03
N LYS A 197 -22.88 6.78 -6.67
CA LYS A 197 -23.49 7.85 -5.85
C LYS A 197 -22.90 7.93 -4.43
N LYS A 198 -22.22 6.87 -3.97
CA LYS A 198 -21.62 6.76 -2.63
C LYS A 198 -20.09 6.89 -2.68
N TRP A 199 -19.52 7.14 -3.84
CA TRP A 199 -18.07 7.24 -3.99
C TRP A 199 -17.54 8.52 -3.37
N VAL A 200 -16.39 8.38 -2.72
CA VAL A 200 -15.61 9.49 -2.19
C VAL A 200 -14.35 9.68 -3.02
N ASP A 201 -13.82 10.89 -3.04
CA ASP A 201 -12.51 11.14 -3.64
C ASP A 201 -11.45 10.42 -2.78
N PRO A 202 -10.54 9.62 -3.37
CA PRO A 202 -9.46 8.97 -2.64
C PRO A 202 -8.63 9.91 -1.76
N ILE A 203 -8.56 11.21 -2.08
CA ILE A 203 -7.83 12.20 -1.28
C ILE A 203 -8.42 12.35 0.14
N GLU A 204 -9.70 12.07 0.33
CA GLU A 204 -10.35 12.12 1.64
C GLU A 204 -9.85 11.05 2.61
N LEU A 205 -9.21 9.99 2.08
CA LEU A 205 -8.62 8.92 2.87
C LEU A 205 -7.14 9.17 3.20
N ALA A 206 -6.51 10.13 2.53
CA ALA A 206 -5.09 10.43 2.74
C ALA A 206 -4.73 10.85 4.18
N PRO A 207 -5.60 11.54 4.95
CA PRO A 207 -5.31 11.85 6.36
C PRO A 207 -5.02 10.62 7.22
N ALA A 208 -5.70 9.48 7.00
CA ALA A 208 -5.43 8.24 7.73
C ALA A 208 -3.99 7.76 7.53
N PHE A 209 -3.49 7.82 6.28
CA PHE A 209 -2.11 7.45 5.97
C PHE A 209 -1.10 8.38 6.64
N LEU A 210 -1.33 9.69 6.62
CA LEU A 210 -0.48 10.65 7.31
C LEU A 210 -0.44 10.39 8.83
N LYS A 211 -1.60 10.12 9.44
CA LYS A 211 -1.71 9.80 10.86
C LYS A 211 -0.92 8.55 11.22
N LEU A 212 -1.14 7.43 10.53
CA LEU A 212 -0.42 6.19 10.81
C LEU A 212 1.09 6.35 10.55
N ALA A 213 1.46 7.03 9.47
CA ALA A 213 2.86 7.27 9.09
C ALA A 213 3.61 8.17 10.07
N SER A 214 2.93 9.00 10.88
CA SER A 214 3.57 9.85 11.90
C SER A 214 4.31 9.04 12.97
N GLY A 215 3.95 7.78 13.13
CA GLY A 215 4.50 6.91 14.18
C GLY A 215 3.83 7.09 15.56
N SER A 216 2.82 7.96 15.66
CA SER A 216 2.12 8.24 16.93
C SER A 216 1.05 7.22 17.28
N TYR A 217 0.72 6.30 16.38
CA TYR A 217 -0.39 5.35 16.51
C TYR A 217 0.08 3.94 16.92
N GLN A 218 1.10 3.83 17.75
CA GLN A 218 1.68 2.55 18.16
C GLN A 218 0.66 1.56 18.73
N LYS A 219 -0.36 2.04 19.45
CA LYS A 219 -1.42 1.20 20.02
C LYS A 219 -2.26 0.48 18.96
N LEU A 220 -2.30 1.01 17.73
CA LEU A 220 -3.01 0.40 16.60
C LEU A 220 -2.10 -0.55 15.79
N SER A 221 -0.80 -0.62 16.06
CA SER A 221 0.08 -1.56 15.35
C SER A 221 -0.39 -3.01 15.56
N GLY A 222 -0.49 -3.75 14.46
CA GLY A 222 -1.09 -5.08 14.45
C GLY A 222 -2.60 -5.11 14.21
N SER A 223 -3.22 -3.95 13.91
CA SER A 223 -4.65 -3.84 13.67
C SER A 223 -5.00 -3.60 12.21
N HIS A 224 -6.22 -4.05 11.85
CA HIS A 224 -6.90 -3.70 10.61
C HIS A 224 -7.63 -2.36 10.80
N VAL A 225 -7.17 -1.31 10.16
CA VAL A 225 -7.63 0.06 10.35
C VAL A 225 -8.59 0.49 9.25
N ASN A 226 -9.69 1.16 9.60
CA ASN A 226 -10.60 1.77 8.65
C ASN A 226 -10.14 3.20 8.32
N ALA A 227 -9.71 3.43 7.06
CA ALA A 227 -9.16 4.72 6.62
C ALA A 227 -10.19 5.85 6.70
N TRP A 228 -11.44 5.59 6.29
CA TRP A 228 -12.50 6.59 6.34
C TRP A 228 -12.75 7.08 7.77
N GLN A 229 -12.90 6.15 8.71
CA GLN A 229 -13.10 6.49 10.11
C GLN A 229 -11.92 7.27 10.67
N LEU A 230 -10.70 6.73 10.51
CA LEU A 230 -9.50 7.38 11.01
C LEU A 230 -9.26 8.76 10.37
N SER A 231 -9.63 8.95 9.08
CA SER A 231 -9.49 10.25 8.41
C SER A 231 -10.40 11.33 8.97
N LYS A 232 -11.56 10.95 9.53
CA LYS A 232 -12.55 11.89 10.10
C LYS A 232 -12.34 12.16 11.60
N GLU A 233 -11.52 11.37 12.29
CA GLU A 233 -11.16 11.67 13.67
C GLU A 233 -10.38 12.98 13.75
N GLU A 234 -10.63 13.80 14.78
CA GLU A 234 -9.81 14.98 15.07
C GLU A 234 -8.39 14.53 15.45
N SER A 235 -7.39 15.28 15.03
CA SER A 235 -6.01 15.01 15.43
C SER A 235 -5.88 15.29 16.94
N GLN A 236 -5.54 14.27 17.71
CA GLN A 236 -5.27 14.39 19.15
C GLN A 236 -4.01 15.20 19.40
#